data_25421a651ec9a8e845704947436e513e
#
_entry.id   25421a651ec9a8e845704947436e513e
#
_cell.length_a   1.000
_cell.length_b   1.000
_cell.length_c   1.000
_cell.angle_alpha   90.00
_cell.angle_beta   90.00
_cell.angle_gamma   90.00
#
_symmetry.space_group_name_H-M   'P 1'
#
loop_
_entity.id
_entity.type
_entity.pdbx_description
1 polymer ?
#
loop_
_entity_poly.entity_id
_entity_poly.type
_entity_poly.pdbx_seq_one_letter_code
_entity_poly.pdbx_strand_id
1 'polypeptide(L)'
;MRFININIEGPDCSGKTTLFRRLHKETNFKYNIQDRSCMSMYVYSKLYERDNSSFWFDKILDDIKRLDTLYIVLLPSNFTILERLRKRGDEFQDEESIISVKRLFYNLVKCGFGNFPNVLVLENIEDLTQKVDMSLSFIEALNEMPSGELIKSIVINRGRNELTDVQCKEEVKIDSLDYTVLNFPQEKSYYEDITQKIEQKLFKEFAGLNNRNIPQKHDSRRFIYTGDSCISLIHALFRQNRLNVSVTMRSSNVIKTLWADYEFLKILSVKIAELMRLEE
;
A
#
# COMPACT_ATOMS: atom_id res chain seq x y z
N MET A 1 6.06 8.29 -4.83
CA MET A 1 6.49 6.88 -4.74
C MET A 1 5.76 6.25 -3.58
N ARG A 2 4.93 5.24 -3.83
CA ARG A 2 4.07 4.60 -2.83
C ARG A 2 4.72 3.36 -2.23
N PHE A 3 5.15 2.44 -3.09
CA PHE A 3 5.81 1.22 -2.66
C PHE A 3 7.28 1.48 -2.38
N ILE A 4 7.66 1.34 -1.11
CA ILE A 4 9.01 1.59 -0.61
C ILE A 4 9.67 0.28 -0.22
N ASN A 5 8.87 -0.69 0.27
CA ASN A 5 9.34 -1.98 0.74
C ASN A 5 9.09 -3.05 -0.32
N ILE A 6 10.13 -3.75 -0.71
CA ILE A 6 10.10 -4.84 -1.70
C ILE A 6 10.63 -6.10 -1.05
N ASN A 7 9.78 -7.11 -0.91
CA ASN A 7 10.15 -8.39 -0.34
C ASN A 7 10.37 -9.41 -1.45
N ILE A 8 11.59 -9.93 -1.59
CA ILE A 8 11.92 -11.00 -2.54
C ILE A 8 11.84 -12.34 -1.83
N GLU A 9 10.94 -13.19 -2.29
CA GLU A 9 10.57 -14.44 -1.66
C GLU A 9 10.73 -15.64 -2.60
N GLY A 10 10.74 -16.84 -2.02
CA GLY A 10 10.85 -18.10 -2.75
C GLY A 10 11.79 -19.11 -2.08
N PRO A 11 11.88 -20.35 -2.58
CA PRO A 11 12.74 -21.40 -2.04
C PRO A 11 14.21 -21.03 -2.14
N ASP A 12 15.07 -21.75 -1.41
CA ASP A 12 16.50 -21.64 -1.61
C ASP A 12 16.87 -22.04 -3.04
N CYS A 13 18.00 -21.61 -3.51
CA CYS A 13 18.45 -21.80 -4.89
C CYS A 13 17.56 -21.18 -5.99
N SER A 14 16.51 -20.39 -5.62
CA SER A 14 15.66 -19.70 -6.60
C SER A 14 16.30 -18.49 -7.28
N GLY A 15 17.40 -17.97 -6.72
CA GLY A 15 18.10 -16.80 -7.24
C GLY A 15 17.70 -15.48 -6.59
N LYS A 16 17.04 -15.50 -5.41
CA LYS A 16 16.65 -14.31 -4.66
C LYS A 16 17.78 -13.31 -4.46
N THR A 17 18.89 -13.76 -3.90
CA THR A 17 20.05 -12.89 -3.61
C THR A 17 20.64 -12.28 -4.87
N THR A 18 20.59 -12.98 -5.99
CA THR A 18 21.05 -12.45 -7.28
C THR A 18 20.12 -11.35 -7.78
N LEU A 19 18.80 -11.58 -7.73
CA LEU A 19 17.80 -10.59 -8.09
C LEU A 19 17.85 -9.37 -7.15
N PHE A 20 17.98 -9.61 -5.84
CA PHE A 20 18.14 -8.57 -4.82
C PHE A 20 19.28 -7.61 -5.14
N ARG A 21 20.48 -8.15 -5.40
CA ARG A 21 21.65 -7.33 -5.74
C ARG A 21 21.46 -6.55 -7.03
N ARG A 22 20.84 -7.17 -8.03
CA ARG A 22 20.61 -6.54 -9.33
C ARG A 22 19.56 -5.43 -9.23
N LEU A 23 18.45 -5.65 -8.56
CA LEU A 23 17.41 -4.63 -8.35
C LEU A 23 17.94 -3.44 -7.55
N HIS A 24 18.73 -3.65 -6.50
CA HIS A 24 19.36 -2.55 -5.77
C HIS A 24 20.22 -1.68 -6.68
N LYS A 25 21.01 -2.31 -7.56
CA LYS A 25 21.86 -1.59 -8.52
C LYS A 25 21.03 -0.83 -9.54
N GLU A 26 20.05 -1.46 -10.17
CA GLU A 26 19.23 -0.85 -11.23
C GLU A 26 18.34 0.28 -10.67
N THR A 27 17.90 0.17 -9.44
CA THR A 27 17.07 1.20 -8.79
C THR A 27 17.89 2.26 -8.06
N ASN A 28 19.22 2.20 -8.15
CA ASN A 28 20.14 3.10 -7.45
C ASN A 28 19.79 3.22 -5.94
N PHE A 29 19.52 2.07 -5.29
CA PHE A 29 19.15 1.96 -3.86
C PHE A 29 17.92 2.79 -3.43
N LYS A 30 17.03 3.07 -4.37
CA LYS A 30 15.82 3.88 -4.13
C LYS A 30 14.80 3.20 -3.23
N TYR A 31 14.79 1.87 -3.18
CA TYR A 31 13.83 1.03 -2.46
C TYR A 31 14.48 0.28 -1.30
N ASN A 32 13.68 0.02 -0.25
CA ASN A 32 14.05 -0.92 0.81
C ASN A 32 13.74 -2.34 0.33
N ILE A 33 14.73 -3.01 -0.26
CA ILE A 33 14.58 -4.37 -0.76
C ILE A 33 15.07 -5.36 0.30
N GLN A 34 14.31 -6.40 0.55
CA GLN A 34 14.64 -7.45 1.52
C GLN A 34 14.71 -8.82 0.82
N ASP A 35 15.75 -9.59 1.13
CA ASP A 35 15.89 -10.99 0.74
C ASP A 35 15.32 -11.86 1.86
N ARG A 36 14.08 -12.32 1.70
CA ARG A 36 13.19 -13.00 2.65
C ARG A 36 12.46 -12.06 3.62
N SER A 37 11.23 -12.43 3.91
CA SER A 37 10.35 -11.74 4.87
C SER A 37 9.35 -12.71 5.48
N CYS A 38 8.15 -12.24 5.81
CA CYS A 38 7.09 -13.01 6.46
C CYS A 38 6.68 -14.27 5.68
N MET A 39 6.73 -14.28 4.34
CA MET A 39 6.40 -15.49 3.56
C MET A 39 7.40 -16.61 3.81
N SER A 40 8.71 -16.32 3.80
CA SER A 40 9.73 -17.29 4.16
C SER A 40 9.52 -17.80 5.59
N MET A 41 9.26 -16.90 6.54
CA MET A 41 9.03 -17.28 7.94
C MET A 41 7.83 -18.22 8.07
N TYR A 42 6.74 -17.95 7.37
CA TYR A 42 5.58 -18.83 7.32
C TYR A 42 5.91 -20.20 6.73
N VAL A 43 6.55 -20.23 5.56
CA VAL A 43 6.89 -21.48 4.85
C VAL A 43 7.78 -22.36 5.71
N TYR A 44 8.84 -21.81 6.31
CA TYR A 44 9.73 -22.59 7.16
C TYR A 44 9.10 -22.97 8.50
N SER A 45 8.17 -22.14 9.04
CA SER A 45 7.40 -22.54 10.23
C SER A 45 6.48 -23.73 9.93
N LYS A 46 5.88 -23.77 8.74
CA LYS A 46 5.09 -24.92 8.29
C LYS A 46 5.93 -26.16 8.03
N LEU A 47 7.09 -26.00 7.38
CA LEU A 47 7.99 -27.10 7.08
C LEU A 47 8.48 -27.80 8.35
N TYR A 48 8.80 -27.01 9.38
CA TYR A 48 9.34 -27.51 10.65
C TYR A 48 8.28 -27.63 11.75
N GLU A 49 6.99 -27.61 11.40
CA GLU A 49 5.84 -27.78 12.30
C GLU A 49 5.90 -26.88 13.56
N ARG A 50 6.34 -25.62 13.37
CA ARG A 50 6.44 -24.65 14.48
C ARG A 50 5.07 -24.04 14.79
N ASP A 51 4.78 -23.82 16.06
CA ASP A 51 3.48 -23.27 16.54
C ASP A 51 3.17 -21.85 16.05
N ASN A 52 4.17 -21.10 15.61
CA ASN A 52 4.02 -19.71 15.20
C ASN A 52 3.65 -19.50 13.72
N SER A 53 3.26 -20.55 13.00
CA SER A 53 2.93 -20.43 11.56
C SER A 53 1.71 -19.52 11.30
N SER A 54 0.69 -19.54 12.17
CA SER A 54 -0.47 -18.65 12.08
C SER A 54 -0.09 -17.19 12.24
N PHE A 55 0.79 -16.87 13.19
CA PHE A 55 1.31 -15.52 13.39
C PHE A 55 1.97 -14.96 12.10
N TRP A 56 2.80 -15.76 11.44
CA TRP A 56 3.45 -15.32 10.19
C TRP A 56 2.47 -15.18 9.05
N PHE A 57 1.44 -16.02 9.00
CA PHE A 57 0.36 -15.89 8.02
C PHE A 57 -0.40 -14.56 8.18
N ASP A 58 -0.74 -14.20 9.42
CA ASP A 58 -1.40 -12.92 9.72
C ASP A 58 -0.49 -11.73 9.34
N LYS A 59 0.82 -11.83 9.57
CA LYS A 59 1.79 -10.81 9.15
C LYS A 59 1.86 -10.63 7.63
N ILE A 60 1.79 -11.71 6.85
CA ILE A 60 1.69 -11.61 5.38
C ILE A 60 0.42 -10.85 5.00
N LEU A 61 -0.72 -11.18 5.63
CA LEU A 61 -1.98 -10.49 5.37
C LEU A 61 -1.93 -9.01 5.73
N ASP A 62 -1.26 -8.66 6.82
CA ASP A 62 -1.05 -7.27 7.21
C ASP A 62 -0.17 -6.52 6.22
N ASP A 63 0.94 -7.12 5.79
CA ASP A 63 1.85 -6.53 4.81
C ASP A 63 1.16 -6.29 3.45
N ILE A 64 0.31 -7.22 3.01
CA ILE A 64 -0.45 -7.06 1.76
C ILE A 64 -1.47 -5.92 1.85
N LYS A 65 -2.04 -5.67 3.04
CA LYS A 65 -2.92 -4.52 3.27
C LYS A 65 -2.16 -3.19 3.28
N ARG A 66 -0.88 -3.21 3.61
CA ARG A 66 -0.03 -2.03 3.61
C ARG A 66 0.30 -1.64 2.18
N LEU A 67 -0.22 -0.52 1.72
CA LEU A 67 -0.02 -0.03 0.35
C LEU A 67 1.40 0.51 0.08
N ASP A 68 2.35 0.20 0.95
CA ASP A 68 3.77 0.55 0.83
C ASP A 68 4.69 -0.66 0.62
N THR A 69 4.12 -1.88 0.64
CA THR A 69 4.87 -3.13 0.57
C THR A 69 4.42 -3.98 -0.62
N LEU A 70 5.36 -4.50 -1.38
CA LEU A 70 5.11 -5.45 -2.45
C LEU A 70 5.98 -6.71 -2.31
N TYR A 71 5.52 -7.79 -2.92
CA TYR A 71 6.21 -9.08 -2.92
C TYR A 71 6.59 -9.49 -4.35
N ILE A 72 7.79 -10.02 -4.51
CA ILE A 72 8.26 -10.68 -5.72
C ILE A 72 8.62 -12.11 -5.34
N VAL A 73 7.83 -13.07 -5.81
CA VAL A 73 7.98 -14.48 -5.45
C VAL A 73 8.61 -15.25 -6.61
N LEU A 74 9.78 -15.82 -6.38
CA LEU A 74 10.53 -16.61 -7.36
C LEU A 74 10.18 -18.09 -7.23
N LEU A 75 9.62 -18.67 -8.28
CA LEU A 75 9.28 -20.09 -8.35
C LEU A 75 9.92 -20.74 -9.61
N PRO A 76 11.25 -20.91 -9.66
CA PRO A 76 11.89 -21.55 -10.80
C PRO A 76 11.50 -23.04 -10.92
N SER A 77 11.84 -23.67 -12.04
CA SER A 77 11.57 -25.09 -12.25
C SER A 77 12.27 -25.96 -11.20
N ASN A 78 11.71 -27.17 -10.93
CA ASN A 78 12.38 -28.11 -10.03
C ASN A 78 13.77 -28.48 -10.54
N PHE A 79 13.91 -28.63 -11.85
CA PHE A 79 15.19 -28.91 -12.48
C PHE A 79 16.24 -27.84 -12.13
N THR A 80 15.90 -26.56 -12.29
CA THR A 80 16.79 -25.43 -11.99
C THR A 80 17.18 -25.38 -10.52
N ILE A 81 16.22 -25.60 -9.61
CA ILE A 81 16.51 -25.59 -8.18
C ILE A 81 17.48 -26.72 -7.82
N LEU A 82 17.22 -27.94 -8.28
CA LEU A 82 18.05 -29.11 -7.98
C LEU A 82 19.45 -28.99 -8.60
N GLU A 83 19.55 -28.50 -9.84
CA GLU A 83 20.86 -28.26 -10.48
C GLU A 83 21.69 -27.26 -9.65
N ARG A 84 21.07 -26.17 -9.19
CA ARG A 84 21.74 -25.16 -8.36
C ARG A 84 22.12 -25.67 -6.98
N LEU A 85 21.24 -26.49 -6.36
CA LEU A 85 21.53 -27.13 -5.08
C LEU A 85 22.75 -28.04 -5.17
N ARG A 86 22.81 -28.91 -6.19
CA ARG A 86 23.95 -29.79 -6.44
C ARG A 86 25.26 -29.03 -6.70
N LYS A 87 25.18 -27.92 -7.44
CA LYS A 87 26.35 -27.06 -7.70
C LYS A 87 26.84 -26.34 -6.46
N ARG A 88 25.89 -25.97 -5.54
CA ARG A 88 26.21 -25.27 -4.30
C ARG A 88 26.86 -26.20 -3.25
N GLY A 89 26.44 -27.47 -3.20
CA GLY A 89 26.87 -28.41 -2.20
C GLY A 89 26.38 -28.01 -0.79
N ASP A 90 25.06 -27.99 -0.57
CA ASP A 90 24.47 -27.58 0.70
C ASP A 90 24.43 -28.76 1.67
N GLU A 91 25.05 -28.62 2.84
CA GLU A 91 25.09 -29.66 3.88
C GLU A 91 23.78 -29.70 4.70
N PHE A 92 22.95 -28.66 4.63
CA PHE A 92 21.75 -28.51 5.48
C PHE A 92 20.43 -28.76 4.75
N GLN A 93 20.43 -28.76 3.42
CA GLN A 93 19.23 -28.98 2.61
C GLN A 93 19.46 -30.10 1.60
N ASP A 94 18.63 -31.12 1.67
CA ASP A 94 18.54 -32.17 0.66
C ASP A 94 17.54 -31.81 -0.46
N GLU A 95 17.49 -32.63 -1.49
CA GLU A 95 16.62 -32.43 -2.65
C GLU A 95 15.14 -32.49 -2.29
N GLU A 96 14.74 -33.34 -1.32
CA GLU A 96 13.37 -33.51 -0.90
C GLU A 96 12.88 -32.31 -0.12
N SER A 97 13.68 -31.81 0.83
CA SER A 97 13.37 -30.63 1.64
C SER A 97 13.20 -29.39 0.76
N ILE A 98 14.08 -29.14 -0.21
CA ILE A 98 14.00 -27.94 -1.05
C ILE A 98 12.77 -27.98 -1.97
N ILE A 99 12.39 -29.16 -2.46
CA ILE A 99 11.17 -29.34 -3.26
C ILE A 99 9.93 -29.15 -2.38
N SER A 100 9.98 -29.60 -1.12
CA SER A 100 8.91 -29.37 -0.15
C SER A 100 8.74 -27.87 0.16
N VAL A 101 9.83 -27.13 0.37
CA VAL A 101 9.81 -25.66 0.51
C VAL A 101 9.17 -25.01 -0.72
N LYS A 102 9.59 -25.38 -1.94
CA LYS A 102 9.00 -24.85 -3.18
C LYS A 102 7.50 -25.11 -3.24
N ARG A 103 7.07 -26.34 -2.92
CA ARG A 103 5.66 -26.69 -2.90
C ARG A 103 4.83 -25.85 -1.92
N LEU A 104 5.39 -25.53 -0.74
CA LEU A 104 4.74 -24.67 0.25
C LEU A 104 4.60 -23.23 -0.29
N PHE A 105 5.65 -22.65 -0.91
CA PHE A 105 5.54 -21.36 -1.58
C PHE A 105 4.51 -21.37 -2.70
N TYR A 106 4.54 -22.41 -3.55
CA TYR A 106 3.58 -22.56 -4.64
C TYR A 106 2.14 -22.62 -4.12
N ASN A 107 1.90 -23.43 -3.08
CA ASN A 107 0.57 -23.53 -2.47
C ASN A 107 0.13 -22.18 -1.88
N LEU A 108 1.00 -21.47 -1.17
CA LEU A 108 0.72 -20.16 -0.62
C LEU A 108 0.27 -19.18 -1.72
N VAL A 109 0.99 -19.13 -2.83
CA VAL A 109 0.67 -18.28 -3.99
C VAL A 109 -0.67 -18.70 -4.62
N LYS A 110 -0.88 -20.00 -4.89
CA LYS A 110 -2.09 -20.51 -5.53
C LYS A 110 -3.33 -20.47 -4.62
N CYS A 111 -3.16 -20.49 -3.28
CA CYS A 111 -4.27 -20.30 -2.33
C CYS A 111 -4.80 -18.85 -2.27
N GLY A 112 -4.37 -17.97 -3.16
CA GLY A 112 -4.91 -16.63 -3.33
C GLY A 112 -3.93 -15.49 -3.18
N PHE A 113 -2.74 -15.69 -2.57
CA PHE A 113 -1.76 -14.60 -2.43
C PHE A 113 -1.23 -14.09 -3.77
N GLY A 114 -1.07 -14.96 -4.77
CA GLY A 114 -0.64 -14.55 -6.12
C GLY A 114 -1.65 -13.70 -6.88
N ASN A 115 -2.88 -13.59 -6.39
CA ASN A 115 -3.92 -12.77 -7.00
C ASN A 115 -3.96 -11.33 -6.47
N PHE A 116 -3.18 -11.03 -5.43
CA PHE A 116 -3.10 -9.66 -4.93
C PHE A 116 -2.30 -8.78 -5.89
N PRO A 117 -2.75 -7.53 -6.14
CA PRO A 117 -2.09 -6.64 -7.10
C PRO A 117 -0.66 -6.28 -6.73
N ASN A 118 -0.29 -6.33 -5.46
CA ASN A 118 1.05 -6.07 -4.94
C ASN A 118 1.92 -7.33 -4.76
N VAL A 119 1.55 -8.42 -5.44
CA VAL A 119 2.31 -9.68 -5.47
C VAL A 119 2.65 -10.05 -6.91
N LEU A 120 3.92 -10.04 -7.26
CA LEU A 120 4.44 -10.53 -8.54
C LEU A 120 4.96 -11.97 -8.36
N VAL A 121 4.48 -12.89 -9.18
CA VAL A 121 4.96 -14.27 -9.20
C VAL A 121 5.77 -14.52 -10.46
N LEU A 122 7.04 -14.83 -10.31
CA LEU A 122 7.96 -15.18 -11.39
C LEU A 122 8.12 -16.72 -11.42
N GLU A 123 7.19 -17.37 -12.10
CA GLU A 123 7.13 -18.82 -12.23
C GLU A 123 7.87 -19.28 -13.49
N ASN A 124 8.82 -20.20 -13.36
CA ASN A 124 9.62 -20.77 -14.45
C ASN A 124 10.38 -19.73 -15.32
N ILE A 125 10.61 -18.55 -14.78
CA ILE A 125 11.47 -17.55 -15.39
C ILE A 125 12.91 -17.82 -14.93
N GLU A 126 13.82 -18.13 -15.86
CA GLU A 126 15.21 -18.48 -15.52
C GLU A 126 16.17 -17.33 -15.79
N ASP A 127 15.94 -16.57 -16.86
CA ASP A 127 16.79 -15.45 -17.24
C ASP A 127 16.74 -14.31 -16.22
N LEU A 128 17.92 -13.84 -15.80
CA LEU A 128 18.02 -12.79 -14.78
C LEU A 128 17.56 -11.42 -15.31
N THR A 129 17.87 -11.11 -16.57
CA THR A 129 17.49 -9.83 -17.18
C THR A 129 15.96 -9.74 -17.25
N GLN A 130 15.32 -10.80 -17.73
CA GLN A 130 13.86 -10.88 -17.77
C GLN A 130 13.22 -10.73 -16.37
N LYS A 131 13.81 -11.37 -15.33
CA LYS A 131 13.34 -11.19 -13.95
C LYS A 131 13.42 -9.74 -13.50
N VAL A 132 14.52 -9.08 -13.79
CA VAL A 132 14.75 -7.67 -13.43
C VAL A 132 13.75 -6.77 -14.15
N ASP A 133 13.63 -6.93 -15.47
CA ASP A 133 12.72 -6.10 -16.29
C ASP A 133 11.25 -6.25 -15.85
N MET A 134 10.79 -7.47 -15.62
CA MET A 134 9.45 -7.73 -15.09
C MET A 134 9.24 -7.13 -13.72
N SER A 135 10.25 -7.22 -12.84
CA SER A 135 10.19 -6.65 -11.50
C SER A 135 10.12 -5.12 -11.53
N LEU A 136 10.94 -4.46 -12.35
CA LEU A 136 10.95 -3.00 -12.50
C LEU A 136 9.63 -2.50 -13.08
N SER A 137 9.16 -3.10 -14.17
CA SER A 137 7.86 -2.76 -14.78
C SER A 137 6.71 -2.91 -13.78
N PHE A 138 6.73 -3.96 -12.96
CA PHE A 138 5.73 -4.18 -11.92
C PHE A 138 5.77 -3.10 -10.83
N ILE A 139 6.97 -2.75 -10.35
CA ILE A 139 7.17 -1.70 -9.36
C ILE A 139 6.68 -0.35 -9.88
N GLU A 140 7.00 -0.01 -11.13
CA GLU A 140 6.59 1.22 -11.80
C GLU A 140 5.07 1.29 -11.95
N ALA A 141 4.46 0.26 -12.53
CA ALA A 141 3.01 0.17 -12.72
C ALA A 141 2.23 0.36 -11.42
N LEU A 142 2.69 -0.27 -10.32
CA LEU A 142 2.04 -0.12 -9.02
C LEU A 142 2.23 1.27 -8.40
N ASN A 143 3.39 1.91 -8.63
CA ASN A 143 3.62 3.26 -8.13
C ASN A 143 2.82 4.32 -8.90
N GLU A 144 2.45 4.03 -10.14
CA GLU A 144 1.60 4.88 -10.99
C GLU A 144 0.10 4.63 -10.77
N MET A 145 -0.28 3.44 -10.29
CA MET A 145 -1.68 3.07 -10.05
C MET A 145 -2.32 3.97 -8.97
N PRO A 146 -3.51 4.54 -9.22
CA PRO A 146 -4.26 5.28 -8.20
C PRO A 146 -4.53 4.44 -6.95
N SER A 147 -4.43 5.04 -5.75
CA SER A 147 -4.60 4.33 -4.47
C SER A 147 -5.95 3.64 -4.35
N GLY A 148 -7.02 4.29 -4.82
CA GLY A 148 -8.37 3.71 -4.80
C GLY A 148 -8.51 2.46 -5.68
N GLU A 149 -7.86 2.41 -6.84
CA GLU A 149 -7.87 1.22 -7.71
C GLU A 149 -7.11 0.06 -7.09
N LEU A 150 -5.96 0.35 -6.47
CA LEU A 150 -5.18 -0.66 -5.76
C LEU A 150 -5.98 -1.27 -4.60
N ILE A 151 -6.60 -0.45 -3.75
CA ILE A 151 -7.42 -0.91 -2.64
C ILE A 151 -8.59 -1.75 -3.16
N LYS A 152 -9.29 -1.27 -4.20
CA LYS A 152 -10.39 -1.99 -4.84
C LYS A 152 -9.95 -3.37 -5.34
N SER A 153 -8.78 -3.46 -5.98
CA SER A 153 -8.21 -4.73 -6.46
C SER A 153 -7.89 -5.68 -5.31
N ILE A 154 -7.34 -5.19 -4.20
CA ILE A 154 -7.06 -5.99 -3.00
C ILE A 154 -8.36 -6.57 -2.43
N VAL A 155 -9.43 -5.77 -2.34
CA VAL A 155 -10.72 -6.20 -1.79
C VAL A 155 -11.40 -7.23 -2.66
N ILE A 156 -11.44 -7.00 -3.97
CA ILE A 156 -12.03 -7.94 -4.93
C ILE A 156 -11.35 -9.30 -4.82
N ASN A 157 -10.03 -9.33 -4.77
CA ASN A 157 -9.26 -10.57 -4.67
C ASN A 157 -9.48 -11.32 -3.34
N ARG A 158 -9.92 -10.63 -2.29
CA ARG A 158 -10.28 -11.26 -1.00
C ARG A 158 -11.70 -11.82 -0.95
N GLY A 159 -12.55 -11.49 -1.92
CA GLY A 159 -13.97 -11.83 -1.88
C GLY A 159 -14.73 -11.17 -0.71
N ARG A 160 -14.22 -10.05 -0.20
CA ARG A 160 -14.83 -9.25 0.88
C ARG A 160 -15.12 -7.85 0.38
N ASN A 161 -16.23 -7.28 0.85
CA ASN A 161 -16.64 -5.92 0.48
C ASN A 161 -16.07 -4.84 1.43
N GLU A 162 -15.38 -5.25 2.48
CA GLU A 162 -14.87 -4.34 3.51
C GLU A 162 -13.41 -4.64 3.82
N LEU A 163 -12.65 -3.59 4.02
CA LEU A 163 -11.30 -3.61 4.58
C LEU A 163 -11.29 -2.80 5.86
N THR A 164 -10.65 -3.35 6.88
CA THR A 164 -10.34 -2.65 8.12
C THR A 164 -8.89 -2.19 8.11
N ASP A 165 -8.61 -1.08 8.79
CA ASP A 165 -7.25 -0.57 9.04
C ASP A 165 -6.43 -0.29 7.76
N VAL A 166 -7.11 0.14 6.69
CA VAL A 166 -6.42 0.56 5.46
C VAL A 166 -5.86 1.96 5.65
N GLN A 167 -4.55 2.09 5.45
CA GLN A 167 -3.87 3.37 5.43
C GLN A 167 -3.43 3.70 4.00
N CYS A 168 -3.98 4.78 3.46
CA CYS A 168 -3.52 5.38 2.21
C CYS A 168 -2.76 6.66 2.51
N LYS A 169 -1.61 6.83 1.87
CA LYS A 169 -0.85 8.07 1.93
C LYS A 169 -0.56 8.52 0.51
N GLU A 170 -1.02 9.71 0.17
CA GLU A 170 -0.78 10.32 -1.13
C GLU A 170 -0.42 11.78 -0.97
N GLU A 171 0.49 12.25 -1.82
CA GLU A 171 0.83 13.66 -1.93
C GLU A 171 0.03 14.25 -3.10
N VAL A 172 -0.91 15.14 -2.79
CA VAL A 172 -1.77 15.80 -3.77
C VAL A 172 -1.22 17.19 -4.07
N LYS A 173 -0.95 17.48 -5.35
CA LYS A 173 -0.60 18.82 -5.81
C LYS A 173 -1.87 19.61 -6.09
N ILE A 174 -2.01 20.77 -5.47
CA ILE A 174 -3.19 21.63 -5.57
C ILE A 174 -3.48 22.04 -7.02
N ASP A 175 -2.43 22.32 -7.79
CA ASP A 175 -2.56 22.82 -9.17
C ASP A 175 -2.99 21.74 -10.20
N SER A 176 -3.09 20.48 -9.81
CA SER A 176 -3.40 19.35 -10.69
C SER A 176 -4.80 18.76 -10.50
N LEU A 177 -5.65 19.36 -9.66
CA LEU A 177 -6.97 18.82 -9.37
C LEU A 177 -8.03 19.37 -10.35
N ASP A 178 -8.63 18.47 -11.09
CA ASP A 178 -9.80 18.78 -11.90
C ASP A 178 -11.07 18.58 -11.07
N TYR A 179 -11.65 19.69 -10.63
CA TYR A 179 -12.87 19.72 -9.81
C TYR A 179 -14.12 19.23 -10.56
N THR A 180 -14.03 19.01 -11.87
CA THR A 180 -15.19 18.59 -12.68
C THR A 180 -15.46 17.09 -12.62
N VAL A 181 -14.58 16.31 -12.03
CA VAL A 181 -14.63 14.82 -12.03
C VAL A 181 -15.62 14.24 -11.03
N LEU A 182 -16.23 15.03 -10.11
CA LEU A 182 -17.25 14.52 -9.19
C LEU A 182 -18.63 14.33 -9.87
N ASN A 183 -18.67 13.44 -10.85
CA ASN A 183 -19.93 12.97 -11.43
C ASN A 183 -20.45 11.74 -10.65
N PHE A 184 -20.79 11.91 -9.37
CA PHE A 184 -21.47 10.90 -8.56
C PHE A 184 -22.90 11.34 -8.24
N PRO A 185 -23.88 11.10 -9.15
CA PRO A 185 -25.22 11.65 -8.98
C PRO A 185 -25.95 11.16 -7.73
N GLN A 186 -25.64 9.97 -7.25
CA GLN A 186 -26.35 9.33 -6.11
C GLN A 186 -25.81 9.74 -4.74
N GLU A 187 -24.62 10.30 -4.65
CA GLU A 187 -23.94 10.65 -3.40
C GLU A 187 -23.62 12.14 -3.31
N LYS A 188 -23.92 12.90 -4.35
CA LYS A 188 -23.62 14.34 -4.44
C LYS A 188 -24.15 15.12 -3.24
N SER A 189 -25.40 14.88 -2.85
CA SER A 189 -26.02 15.57 -1.71
C SER A 189 -25.32 15.26 -0.37
N TYR A 190 -24.81 14.06 -0.20
CA TYR A 190 -24.05 13.66 0.99
C TYR A 190 -22.72 14.40 1.09
N TYR A 191 -21.97 14.45 -0.01
CA TYR A 191 -20.69 15.17 -0.03
C TYR A 191 -20.86 16.68 0.07
N GLU A 192 -21.92 17.24 -0.53
CA GLU A 192 -22.25 18.66 -0.41
C GLU A 192 -22.61 19.03 1.04
N ASP A 193 -23.39 18.21 1.74
CA ASP A 193 -23.74 18.41 3.15
C ASP A 193 -22.49 18.38 4.06
N ILE A 194 -21.60 17.40 3.86
CA ILE A 194 -20.34 17.32 4.61
C ILE A 194 -19.45 18.53 4.32
N THR A 195 -19.31 18.88 3.05
CA THR A 195 -18.49 20.04 2.64
C THR A 195 -19.02 21.31 3.31
N GLN A 196 -20.32 21.54 3.26
CA GLN A 196 -20.94 22.71 3.87
C GLN A 196 -20.74 22.74 5.41
N LYS A 197 -20.86 21.61 6.09
CA LYS A 197 -20.62 21.52 7.54
C LYS A 197 -19.16 21.83 7.88
N ILE A 198 -18.22 21.33 7.07
CA ILE A 198 -16.80 21.57 7.27
C ILE A 198 -16.45 23.04 6.98
N GLU A 199 -16.96 23.61 5.88
CA GLU A 199 -16.78 25.02 5.53
C GLU A 199 -17.35 25.94 6.63
N GLN A 200 -18.54 25.67 7.13
CA GLN A 200 -19.14 26.44 8.23
C GLN A 200 -18.28 26.35 9.50
N LYS A 201 -17.75 25.19 9.82
CA LYS A 201 -16.90 25.01 11.00
C LYS A 201 -15.55 25.69 10.81
N LEU A 202 -14.91 25.53 9.66
CA LEU A 202 -13.69 26.24 9.29
C LEU A 202 -13.90 27.75 9.38
N PHE A 203 -14.95 28.25 8.78
CA PHE A 203 -15.27 29.68 8.83
C PHE A 203 -15.47 30.18 10.26
N LYS A 204 -16.18 29.44 11.13
CA LYS A 204 -16.33 29.80 12.54
C LYS A 204 -15.02 29.78 13.31
N GLU A 205 -14.17 28.81 13.06
CA GLU A 205 -12.88 28.69 13.74
C GLU A 205 -11.86 29.74 13.27
N PHE A 206 -11.85 30.06 11.98
CA PHE A 206 -10.86 30.97 11.37
C PHE A 206 -11.38 32.41 11.17
N ALA A 207 -12.66 32.65 10.94
CA ALA A 207 -13.20 34.00 10.81
C ALA A 207 -13.14 34.79 12.15
N GLY A 208 -13.13 34.10 13.28
CA GLY A 208 -12.90 34.70 14.58
C GLY A 208 -11.46 35.19 14.80
N LEU A 209 -10.53 34.81 13.94
CA LEU A 209 -9.13 35.13 14.04
C LEU A 209 -8.76 36.42 13.28
N ASN A 210 -9.56 36.83 12.30
CA ASN A 210 -9.34 38.05 11.48
C ASN A 210 -9.49 39.37 12.25
N ASN A 211 -10.01 39.37 13.48
CA ASN A 211 -10.22 40.56 14.29
C ASN A 211 -9.21 40.74 15.45
N ARG A 212 -8.20 39.91 15.58
CA ARG A 212 -7.22 40.05 16.66
C ARG A 212 -5.83 39.76 16.15
N ASN A 213 -4.91 40.69 16.38
CA ASN A 213 -3.47 40.58 16.18
C ASN A 213 -2.99 39.16 16.55
N ILE A 214 -2.85 38.27 15.56
CA ILE A 214 -2.34 36.92 15.78
C ILE A 214 -0.84 37.06 15.96
N PRO A 215 -0.28 36.60 17.09
CA PRO A 215 1.16 36.52 17.20
C PRO A 215 1.70 35.56 16.14
N GLN A 216 2.59 36.00 15.29
CA GLN A 216 3.25 35.24 14.22
C GLN A 216 4.04 34.00 14.68
N LYS A 217 3.76 33.45 15.86
CA LYS A 217 4.59 32.44 16.54
C LYS A 217 4.01 31.02 16.60
N HIS A 218 2.91 30.71 15.95
CA HIS A 218 2.40 29.33 15.98
C HIS A 218 2.52 28.66 14.61
N ASP A 219 3.61 27.91 14.43
CA ASP A 219 3.87 27.01 13.28
C ASP A 219 2.86 25.86 13.11
N SER A 220 1.76 25.83 13.84
CA SER A 220 0.78 24.75 13.75
C SER A 220 -0.65 25.30 13.72
N ARG A 221 -1.20 25.41 12.54
CA ARG A 221 -2.65 25.57 12.36
C ARG A 221 -3.27 24.18 12.36
N ARG A 222 -4.19 23.93 13.28
CA ARG A 222 -4.85 22.64 13.47
C ARG A 222 -6.34 22.78 13.33
N PHE A 223 -6.94 21.94 12.49
CA PHE A 223 -8.38 21.83 12.35
C PHE A 223 -8.82 20.41 12.68
N ILE A 224 -9.92 20.26 13.44
CA ILE A 224 -10.52 18.97 13.78
C ILE A 224 -12.02 19.06 13.51
N TYR A 225 -12.49 18.16 12.65
CA TYR A 225 -13.90 17.93 12.41
C TYR A 225 -14.28 16.55 12.93
N THR A 226 -15.38 16.45 13.68
CA THR A 226 -15.99 15.20 14.12
C THR A 226 -17.39 15.12 13.55
N GLY A 227 -17.73 14.03 12.90
CA GLY A 227 -19.01 13.78 12.26
C GLY A 227 -19.66 12.50 12.75
N ASP A 228 -20.95 12.40 12.55
CA ASP A 228 -21.82 11.24 12.91
C ASP A 228 -22.08 10.35 11.70
N SER A 229 -21.60 10.76 10.53
CA SER A 229 -21.70 10.05 9.24
C SER A 229 -20.59 9.02 9.05
N CYS A 230 -20.43 8.50 7.82
CA CYS A 230 -19.33 7.61 7.48
C CYS A 230 -17.97 8.24 7.78
N ILE A 231 -17.80 9.55 7.57
CA ILE A 231 -16.61 10.29 7.99
C ILE A 231 -16.78 10.67 9.46
N SER A 232 -16.03 10.01 10.33
CA SER A 232 -16.11 10.20 11.78
C SER A 232 -15.14 11.25 12.30
N LEU A 233 -13.99 11.42 11.66
CA LEU A 233 -12.96 12.37 12.08
C LEU A 233 -12.17 12.87 10.86
N ILE A 234 -11.99 14.19 10.77
CA ILE A 234 -10.99 14.80 9.92
C ILE A 234 -10.03 15.59 10.81
N HIS A 235 -8.76 15.32 10.70
CA HIS A 235 -7.72 16.05 11.37
C HIS A 235 -6.80 16.66 10.32
N ALA A 236 -6.82 17.98 10.17
CA ALA A 236 -5.95 18.72 9.29
C ALA A 236 -4.92 19.49 10.13
N LEU A 237 -3.64 19.39 9.72
CA LEU A 237 -2.53 20.04 10.39
C LEU A 237 -1.65 20.71 9.33
N PHE A 238 -1.57 22.02 9.38
CA PHE A 238 -0.72 22.83 8.51
C PHE A 238 0.60 23.17 9.20
N ARG A 239 1.71 22.70 8.65
CA ARG A 239 3.07 22.99 9.12
C ARG A 239 4.03 23.07 7.96
N GLN A 240 5.00 23.98 8.04
CA GLN A 240 6.08 24.11 7.06
C GLN A 240 5.57 24.17 5.62
N ASN A 241 4.53 24.94 5.37
CA ASN A 241 3.87 25.06 4.05
C ASN A 241 3.28 23.74 3.51
N ARG A 242 2.97 22.77 4.39
CA ARG A 242 2.35 21.48 4.04
C ARG A 242 1.11 21.27 4.87
N LEU A 243 0.02 20.88 4.20
CA LEU A 243 -1.19 20.42 4.85
C LEU A 243 -1.15 18.88 4.98
N ASN A 244 -1.22 18.39 6.22
CA ASN A 244 -1.40 16.97 6.49
C ASN A 244 -2.86 16.75 6.89
N VAL A 245 -3.59 15.99 6.09
CA VAL A 245 -4.99 15.64 6.37
C VAL A 245 -5.08 14.15 6.69
N SER A 246 -5.62 13.84 7.86
CA SER A 246 -5.94 12.48 8.28
C SER A 246 -7.44 12.34 8.41
N VAL A 247 -8.01 11.32 7.81
CA VAL A 247 -9.45 11.06 7.84
C VAL A 247 -9.71 9.68 8.41
N THR A 248 -10.61 9.59 9.37
CA THR A 248 -11.11 8.33 9.90
C THR A 248 -12.53 8.13 9.43
N MET A 249 -12.77 7.01 8.76
CA MET A 249 -14.10 6.61 8.31
C MET A 249 -14.57 5.40 9.10
N ARG A 250 -15.86 5.37 9.49
CA ARG A 250 -16.48 4.21 10.16
C ARG A 250 -16.63 3.03 9.21
N SER A 251 -17.07 3.33 7.99
CA SER A 251 -17.25 2.34 6.92
C SER A 251 -17.18 3.03 5.57
N SER A 252 -16.69 2.30 4.58
CA SER A 252 -16.82 2.65 3.18
C SER A 252 -17.09 1.38 2.40
N ASN A 253 -18.08 1.40 1.51
CA ASN A 253 -18.32 0.28 0.61
C ASN A 253 -17.27 0.32 -0.50
N VAL A 254 -16.27 -0.52 -0.38
CA VAL A 254 -15.07 -0.50 -1.22
C VAL A 254 -15.38 -0.68 -2.71
N ILE A 255 -16.44 -1.44 -3.03
CA ILE A 255 -16.82 -1.69 -4.42
C ILE A 255 -17.58 -0.50 -5.01
N LYS A 256 -18.45 0.14 -4.20
CA LYS A 256 -19.39 1.15 -4.68
C LYS A 256 -18.95 2.58 -4.42
N THR A 257 -18.42 2.86 -3.23
CA THR A 257 -18.23 4.23 -2.75
C THR A 257 -16.80 4.63 -2.43
N LEU A 258 -15.90 3.69 -2.16
CA LEU A 258 -14.54 4.04 -1.71
C LEU A 258 -13.80 4.96 -2.70
N TRP A 259 -14.00 4.76 -4.00
CA TRP A 259 -13.40 5.63 -5.01
C TRP A 259 -13.94 7.05 -4.92
N ALA A 260 -15.27 7.18 -4.77
CA ALA A 260 -15.94 8.46 -4.60
C ALA A 260 -15.52 9.14 -3.30
N ASP A 261 -15.47 8.40 -2.19
CA ASP A 261 -14.98 8.87 -0.90
C ASP A 261 -13.53 9.40 -1.03
N TYR A 262 -12.69 8.69 -1.73
CA TYR A 262 -11.28 9.05 -1.92
C TYR A 262 -11.09 10.33 -2.75
N GLU A 263 -11.78 10.45 -3.89
CA GLU A 263 -11.75 11.67 -4.71
C GLU A 263 -12.37 12.87 -3.97
N PHE A 264 -13.45 12.65 -3.23
CA PHE A 264 -14.02 13.66 -2.36
C PHE A 264 -13.02 14.17 -1.32
N LEU A 265 -12.29 13.27 -0.65
CA LEU A 265 -11.29 13.63 0.35
C LEU A 265 -10.11 14.42 -0.24
N LYS A 266 -9.71 14.16 -1.47
CA LYS A 266 -8.72 14.98 -2.19
C LYS A 266 -9.22 16.41 -2.35
N ILE A 267 -10.42 16.58 -2.90
CA ILE A 267 -11.03 17.90 -3.12
C ILE A 267 -11.22 18.63 -1.81
N LEU A 268 -11.71 17.94 -0.78
CA LEU A 268 -11.86 18.50 0.55
C LEU A 268 -10.53 18.97 1.13
N SER A 269 -9.46 18.21 0.94
CA SER A 269 -8.11 18.56 1.42
C SER A 269 -7.62 19.86 0.77
N VAL A 270 -7.92 20.07 -0.52
CA VAL A 270 -7.57 21.32 -1.22
C VAL A 270 -8.40 22.48 -0.68
N LYS A 271 -9.71 22.31 -0.52
CA LYS A 271 -10.55 23.36 0.08
C LYS A 271 -10.11 23.76 1.48
N ILE A 272 -9.72 22.78 2.31
CA ILE A 272 -9.14 23.06 3.63
C ILE A 272 -7.84 23.86 3.50
N ALA A 273 -6.98 23.52 2.55
CA ALA A 273 -5.74 24.24 2.32
C ALA A 273 -5.98 25.67 1.87
N GLU A 274 -6.91 25.87 0.94
CA GLU A 274 -7.30 27.21 0.47
C GLU A 274 -7.84 28.08 1.62
N LEU A 275 -8.77 27.54 2.42
CA LEU A 275 -9.36 28.27 3.55
C LEU A 275 -8.32 28.56 4.66
N MET A 276 -7.32 27.69 4.83
CA MET A 276 -6.24 27.91 5.79
C MET A 276 -5.14 28.87 5.25
N ARG A 277 -5.07 29.10 3.92
CA ARG A 277 -4.14 30.04 3.26
C ARG A 277 -4.69 31.44 3.07
N LEU A 278 -6.03 31.61 3.08
CA LEU A 278 -6.69 32.92 2.85
C LEU A 278 -6.35 33.98 3.92
N GLU A 279 -5.39 33.71 4.78
CA GLU A 279 -4.90 34.66 5.79
C GLU A 279 -3.48 35.16 5.52
N GLU A 280 -2.91 34.88 4.36
CA GLU A 280 -1.72 35.56 3.88
C GLU A 280 -2.11 36.75 2.98
#